data_76d0a8174f8d963219f5f7f71f59853e
#
_entry.id   76d0a8174f8d963219f5f7f71f59853e
#
_cell.length_a   1.000
_cell.length_b   1.000
_cell.length_c   1.000
_cell.angle_alpha   90.00
_cell.angle_beta   90.00
_cell.angle_gamma   90.00
#
_symmetry.space_group_name_H-M   'P 1'
#
loop_
_entity.id
_entity.type
_entity.pdbx_description
1 polymer ?
#
loop_
_entity_poly.entity_id
_entity_poly.type
_entity_poly.pdbx_seq_one_letter_code
_entity_poly.pdbx_strand_id
1 'polypeptide(L)'
;SISMKDVVVSAPQIVSFSPESGSIGSEIVVTGEYLDDVVSATIGGEKVTILQKVSNERLSLKVTGNAKSGKIVLSNSVGEGVSEGNFTIEYPAPTISSTGMPTEIEMGNKLLISGSHMNVISAVLFTAEGHTTGNEASILSQNEDEILVKIPYVESDKAAITFRYFNGASQVETPIESAPQMTVARYEPNVTTSS
;
A
#
# COMPACT_ATOMS: atom_id res chain seq x y z
N SER A 1 19.75 52.80 2.33
CA SER A 1 18.86 52.20 1.33
C SER A 1 19.02 50.69 1.39
N ILE A 2 18.09 49.97 2.00
CA ILE A 2 18.06 48.52 2.00
C ILE A 2 17.47 48.11 0.66
N SER A 3 18.31 47.57 -0.24
CA SER A 3 17.87 46.94 -1.46
C SER A 3 17.19 45.61 -1.05
N MET A 4 15.86 45.55 -1.11
CA MET A 4 15.16 44.32 -1.15
C MET A 4 15.59 43.62 -2.46
N LYS A 5 16.31 42.50 -2.36
CA LYS A 5 16.44 41.58 -3.47
C LYS A 5 15.04 41.14 -3.80
N ASP A 6 14.55 41.48 -4.98
CA ASP A 6 13.32 40.90 -5.52
C ASP A 6 13.50 39.36 -5.52
N VAL A 7 12.75 38.72 -4.65
CA VAL A 7 12.68 37.24 -4.67
C VAL A 7 11.87 36.88 -5.90
N VAL A 8 12.54 36.54 -6.98
CA VAL A 8 11.89 36.06 -8.21
C VAL A 8 11.40 34.63 -7.98
N VAL A 9 10.08 34.51 -7.78
CA VAL A 9 9.42 33.21 -7.77
C VAL A 9 9.17 32.79 -9.23
N SER A 10 9.64 31.65 -9.63
CA SER A 10 9.42 31.06 -10.96
C SER A 10 8.64 29.77 -10.83
N ALA A 11 8.05 29.31 -11.93
CA ALA A 11 7.41 28.01 -11.97
C ALA A 11 8.46 26.92 -11.64
N PRO A 12 8.06 25.83 -10.96
CA PRO A 12 8.97 24.73 -10.67
C PRO A 12 9.56 24.15 -11.95
N GLN A 13 10.80 23.72 -11.88
CA GLN A 13 11.46 22.99 -12.96
C GLN A 13 11.91 21.64 -12.44
N ILE A 14 11.55 20.56 -13.14
CA ILE A 14 11.96 19.19 -12.81
C ILE A 14 13.11 18.80 -13.74
N VAL A 15 14.29 18.57 -13.16
CA VAL A 15 15.48 18.11 -13.90
C VAL A 15 15.51 16.59 -13.94
N SER A 16 15.25 15.94 -12.81
CA SER A 16 15.22 14.48 -12.69
C SER A 16 14.39 14.04 -11.50
N PHE A 17 14.08 12.76 -11.47
CA PHE A 17 13.46 12.11 -10.32
C PHE A 17 13.93 10.65 -10.21
N SER A 18 13.90 10.12 -9.01
CA SER A 18 14.32 8.74 -8.72
C SER A 18 13.57 8.20 -7.49
N PRO A 19 13.13 6.93 -7.52
CA PRO A 19 13.16 6.00 -8.65
C PRO A 19 12.21 6.38 -9.80
N GLU A 20 12.34 5.73 -10.95
CA GLU A 20 11.44 5.94 -12.11
C GLU A 20 10.19 5.07 -12.07
N SER A 21 10.17 4.08 -11.16
CA SER A 21 9.01 3.22 -10.91
C SER A 21 8.90 2.85 -9.43
N GLY A 22 7.72 2.46 -9.03
CA GLY A 22 7.45 1.97 -7.68
C GLY A 22 5.97 1.73 -7.43
N SER A 23 5.68 1.05 -6.33
CA SER A 23 4.32 0.77 -5.90
C SER A 23 3.69 1.94 -5.13
N ILE A 24 2.40 1.82 -4.84
CA ILE A 24 1.71 2.74 -3.92
C ILE A 24 2.46 2.78 -2.57
N GLY A 25 2.70 3.98 -2.06
CA GLY A 25 3.47 4.20 -0.84
C GLY A 25 4.96 4.48 -1.06
N SER A 26 5.48 4.26 -2.26
CA SER A 26 6.87 4.56 -2.60
C SER A 26 7.19 6.04 -2.46
N GLU A 27 8.42 6.34 -2.06
CA GLU A 27 8.97 7.68 -2.03
C GLU A 27 9.73 7.96 -3.33
N ILE A 28 9.52 9.15 -3.88
CA ILE A 28 10.20 9.66 -5.07
C ILE A 28 10.95 10.92 -4.68
N VAL A 29 12.23 10.98 -4.97
CA VAL A 29 13.02 12.21 -4.83
C VAL A 29 13.02 12.93 -6.15
N VAL A 30 12.55 14.17 -6.16
CA VAL A 30 12.57 15.06 -7.33
C VAL A 30 13.68 16.07 -7.16
N THR A 31 14.48 16.27 -8.19
CA THR A 31 15.55 17.26 -8.26
C THR A 31 15.21 18.27 -9.35
N GLY A 32 15.44 19.53 -9.08
CA GLY A 32 15.10 20.58 -10.04
C GLY A 32 15.46 21.97 -9.54
N GLU A 33 14.63 22.95 -9.89
CA GLU A 33 14.78 24.35 -9.45
C GLU A 33 13.41 24.90 -9.04
N TYR A 34 13.41 25.87 -8.12
CA TYR A 34 12.20 26.50 -7.57
C TYR A 34 11.23 25.50 -6.91
N LEU A 35 11.77 24.52 -6.17
CA LEU A 35 10.99 23.45 -5.56
C LEU A 35 10.51 23.79 -4.13
N ASP A 36 11.05 24.78 -3.48
CA ASP A 36 10.68 25.20 -2.11
C ASP A 36 9.27 25.81 -2.04
N ASP A 37 8.81 26.44 -3.12
CA ASP A 37 7.48 27.08 -3.22
C ASP A 37 6.40 26.16 -3.81
N VAL A 38 6.68 24.89 -4.08
CA VAL A 38 5.72 23.93 -4.61
C VAL A 38 4.60 23.70 -3.59
N VAL A 39 3.35 23.85 -4.03
CA VAL A 39 2.15 23.68 -3.20
C VAL A 39 1.36 22.44 -3.54
N SER A 40 1.53 21.90 -4.75
CA SER A 40 0.88 20.66 -5.15
C SER A 40 1.73 19.83 -6.09
N ALA A 41 1.49 18.52 -6.07
CA ALA A 41 2.14 17.54 -6.93
C ALA A 41 1.11 16.53 -7.44
N THR A 42 1.27 16.13 -8.70
CA THR A 42 0.48 15.03 -9.30
C THR A 42 1.39 14.05 -10.01
N ILE A 43 0.92 12.81 -10.13
CA ILE A 43 1.51 11.77 -10.99
C ILE A 43 0.39 11.20 -11.84
N GLY A 44 0.55 11.23 -13.17
CA GLY A 44 -0.49 10.76 -14.08
C GLY A 44 -1.81 11.54 -13.94
N GLY A 45 -1.75 12.80 -13.49
CA GLY A 45 -2.91 13.66 -13.28
C GLY A 45 -3.58 13.53 -11.91
N GLU A 46 -3.17 12.57 -11.07
CA GLU A 46 -3.73 12.35 -9.74
C GLU A 46 -2.83 12.93 -8.65
N LYS A 47 -3.44 13.52 -7.62
CA LYS A 47 -2.70 14.14 -6.52
C LYS A 47 -1.88 13.15 -5.73
N VAL A 48 -0.65 13.54 -5.42
CA VAL A 48 0.25 12.80 -4.54
C VAL A 48 0.70 13.69 -3.37
N THR A 49 1.23 13.06 -2.34
CA THR A 49 1.65 13.76 -1.13
C THR A 49 3.07 14.31 -1.28
N ILE A 50 3.27 15.57 -0.98
CA ILE A 50 4.59 16.16 -0.78
C ILE A 50 5.02 15.78 0.64
N LEU A 51 6.05 14.91 0.76
CA LEU A 51 6.57 14.48 2.06
C LEU A 51 7.44 15.55 2.70
N GLN A 52 8.39 16.05 1.93
CA GLN A 52 9.37 16.99 2.41
C GLN A 52 9.89 17.88 1.28
N LYS A 53 9.98 19.16 1.56
CA LYS A 53 10.73 20.13 0.76
C LYS A 53 12.12 20.27 1.39
N VAL A 54 13.11 19.63 0.80
CA VAL A 54 14.47 19.58 1.35
C VAL A 54 15.20 20.88 1.08
N SER A 55 15.04 21.43 -0.13
CA SER A 55 15.63 22.69 -0.58
C SER A 55 14.91 23.21 -1.82
N ASN A 56 15.36 24.37 -2.33
CA ASN A 56 14.90 24.89 -3.61
C ASN A 56 15.17 23.94 -4.82
N GLU A 57 16.09 22.99 -4.65
CA GLU A 57 16.51 22.08 -5.71
C GLU A 57 16.05 20.62 -5.49
N ARG A 58 15.42 20.32 -4.36
CA ARG A 58 15.07 18.93 -3.98
C ARG A 58 13.82 18.86 -3.13
N LEU A 59 12.91 17.96 -3.50
CA LEU A 59 11.75 17.58 -2.67
C LEU A 59 11.46 16.07 -2.78
N SER A 60 10.74 15.54 -1.80
CA SER A 60 10.27 14.16 -1.79
C SER A 60 8.76 14.09 -1.92
N LEU A 61 8.30 13.15 -2.73
CA LEU A 61 6.89 12.82 -2.95
C LEU A 61 6.60 11.40 -2.46
N LYS A 62 5.36 11.16 -2.03
CA LYS A 62 4.86 9.82 -1.75
C LYS A 62 3.76 9.46 -2.72
N VAL A 63 3.88 8.32 -3.38
CA VAL A 63 2.87 7.78 -4.29
C VAL A 63 1.63 7.38 -3.49
N THR A 64 0.49 8.00 -3.78
CA THR A 64 -0.79 7.75 -3.11
C THR A 64 -1.69 6.81 -3.90
N GLY A 65 -2.70 6.23 -3.25
CA GLY A 65 -3.51 5.13 -3.79
C GLY A 65 -4.26 5.41 -5.10
N ASN A 66 -4.46 6.68 -5.47
CA ASN A 66 -5.14 7.07 -6.71
C ASN A 66 -4.17 7.44 -7.84
N ALA A 67 -2.86 7.47 -7.56
CA ALA A 67 -1.87 7.83 -8.57
C ALA A 67 -1.89 6.85 -9.75
N LYS A 68 -1.64 7.39 -10.92
CA LYS A 68 -1.53 6.64 -12.17
C LYS A 68 -0.15 6.85 -12.77
N SER A 69 0.33 5.87 -13.53
CA SER A 69 1.57 6.04 -14.29
C SER A 69 1.48 7.24 -15.22
N GLY A 70 2.50 8.05 -15.26
CA GLY A 70 2.52 9.26 -16.09
C GLY A 70 3.51 10.30 -15.61
N LYS A 71 3.38 11.51 -16.12
CA LYS A 71 4.23 12.64 -15.78
C LYS A 71 4.07 13.04 -14.31
N ILE A 72 5.17 13.45 -13.70
CA ILE A 72 5.15 14.21 -12.45
C ILE A 72 4.93 15.67 -12.80
N VAL A 73 3.94 16.27 -12.19
CA VAL A 73 3.67 17.72 -12.33
C VAL A 73 3.74 18.36 -10.95
N LEU A 74 4.57 19.39 -10.84
CA LEU A 74 4.69 20.21 -9.63
C LEU A 74 4.13 21.59 -9.94
N SER A 75 3.38 22.15 -9.01
CA SER A 75 2.77 23.49 -9.19
C SER A 75 3.09 24.40 -8.04
N ASN A 76 3.29 25.68 -8.35
CA ASN A 76 3.32 26.77 -7.38
C ASN A 76 2.38 27.89 -7.83
N SER A 77 2.45 29.08 -7.20
CA SER A 77 1.59 30.22 -7.54
C SER A 77 1.86 30.81 -8.92
N VAL A 78 2.99 30.52 -9.53
CA VAL A 78 3.43 31.08 -10.82
C VAL A 78 3.05 30.16 -11.97
N GLY A 79 3.16 28.84 -11.81
CA GLY A 79 2.87 27.89 -12.87
C GLY A 79 3.27 26.46 -12.51
N GLU A 80 3.44 25.65 -13.52
CA GLU A 80 3.69 24.21 -13.42
C GLU A 80 5.04 23.83 -14.02
N GLY A 81 5.68 22.84 -13.42
CA GLY A 81 6.82 22.11 -13.95
C GLY A 81 6.43 20.66 -14.19
N VAL A 82 6.80 20.15 -15.37
CA VAL A 82 6.45 18.79 -15.81
C VAL A 82 7.72 17.97 -16.01
N SER A 83 7.76 16.75 -15.53
CA SER A 83 8.88 15.85 -15.74
C SER A 83 9.05 15.47 -17.21
N GLU A 84 10.30 15.25 -17.66
CA GLU A 84 10.57 14.74 -19.00
C GLU A 84 10.15 13.26 -19.13
N GLY A 85 10.50 12.44 -18.14
CA GLY A 85 10.12 11.02 -18.07
C GLY A 85 8.75 10.82 -17.40
N ASN A 86 8.22 9.60 -17.54
CA ASN A 86 7.04 9.14 -16.82
C ASN A 86 7.47 8.33 -15.59
N PHE A 87 6.77 8.51 -14.48
CA PHE A 87 6.83 7.57 -13.37
C PHE A 87 5.90 6.39 -13.64
N THR A 88 6.40 5.17 -13.47
CA THR A 88 5.62 3.94 -13.67
C THR A 88 5.16 3.39 -12.33
N ILE A 89 3.84 3.26 -12.14
CA ILE A 89 3.28 2.62 -10.94
C ILE A 89 3.30 1.11 -11.16
N GLU A 90 3.91 0.40 -10.22
CA GLU A 90 3.97 -1.04 -10.17
C GLU A 90 2.89 -1.57 -9.22
N TYR A 91 2.32 -2.73 -9.57
CA TYR A 91 1.30 -3.41 -8.78
C TYR A 91 1.76 -4.84 -8.48
N PRO A 92 2.74 -5.00 -7.55
CA PRO A 92 3.27 -6.31 -7.22
C PRO A 92 2.21 -7.17 -6.55
N ALA A 93 2.26 -8.48 -6.82
CA ALA A 93 1.46 -9.45 -6.11
C ALA A 93 2.06 -9.72 -4.71
N PRO A 94 1.24 -9.85 -3.67
CA PRO A 94 1.73 -10.27 -2.36
C PRO A 94 2.19 -11.72 -2.41
N THR A 95 3.26 -12.03 -1.69
CA THR A 95 3.78 -13.39 -1.54
C THR A 95 4.01 -13.71 -0.08
N ILE A 96 3.81 -14.97 0.33
CA ILE A 96 4.05 -15.42 1.69
C ILE A 96 5.43 -16.04 1.78
N SER A 97 6.18 -15.74 2.85
CA SER A 97 7.44 -16.41 3.14
C SER A 97 7.20 -17.87 3.54
N SER A 98 8.17 -18.75 3.31
CA SER A 98 8.05 -20.20 3.60
C SER A 98 7.70 -20.56 5.05
N THR A 99 7.98 -19.62 5.98
CA THR A 99 7.64 -19.75 7.41
C THR A 99 6.63 -18.71 7.88
N GLY A 100 6.04 -17.96 6.93
CA GLY A 100 5.18 -16.81 7.22
C GLY A 100 3.77 -17.16 7.70
N MET A 101 3.42 -18.45 7.77
CA MET A 101 2.09 -18.91 8.11
C MET A 101 2.16 -20.05 9.15
N PRO A 102 1.44 -19.94 10.28
CA PRO A 102 1.34 -21.05 11.22
C PRO A 102 0.49 -22.19 10.66
N THR A 103 0.66 -23.40 11.21
CA THR A 103 -0.10 -24.60 10.81
C THR A 103 -1.47 -24.70 11.48
N GLU A 104 -1.66 -24.04 12.61
CA GLU A 104 -2.91 -24.02 13.39
C GLU A 104 -3.28 -22.59 13.77
N ILE A 105 -4.55 -22.27 13.65
CA ILE A 105 -5.12 -20.97 14.01
C ILE A 105 -6.48 -21.14 14.67
N GLU A 106 -6.86 -20.20 15.52
CA GLU A 106 -8.16 -20.17 16.20
C GLU A 106 -8.99 -18.97 15.74
N MET A 107 -10.29 -19.21 15.52
CA MET A 107 -11.24 -18.15 15.21
C MET A 107 -11.27 -17.09 16.31
N GLY A 108 -11.31 -15.83 15.91
CA GLY A 108 -11.30 -14.70 16.83
C GLY A 108 -9.91 -14.28 17.31
N ASN A 109 -8.88 -15.11 17.14
CA ASN A 109 -7.51 -14.76 17.47
C ASN A 109 -6.85 -13.90 16.37
N LYS A 110 -5.69 -13.37 16.68
CA LYS A 110 -4.86 -12.64 15.73
C LYS A 110 -3.98 -13.61 14.95
N LEU A 111 -3.83 -13.35 13.66
CA LEU A 111 -2.92 -14.07 12.78
C LEU A 111 -1.95 -13.07 12.15
N LEU A 112 -0.67 -13.28 12.37
CA LEU A 112 0.39 -12.58 11.68
C LEU A 112 0.83 -13.39 10.46
N ILE A 113 0.79 -12.79 9.29
CA ILE A 113 1.23 -13.39 8.02
C ILE A 113 2.43 -12.59 7.54
N SER A 114 3.56 -13.23 7.34
CA SER A 114 4.79 -12.59 6.87
C SER A 114 5.09 -12.97 5.41
N GLY A 115 5.62 -12.02 4.67
CA GLY A 115 5.88 -12.18 3.23
C GLY A 115 6.55 -10.99 2.59
N SER A 116 6.16 -10.69 1.36
CA SER A 116 6.57 -9.50 0.62
C SER A 116 5.37 -8.84 -0.01
N HIS A 117 5.41 -7.54 -0.13
CA HIS A 117 4.31 -6.73 -0.67
C HIS A 117 2.98 -6.92 0.09
N MET A 118 3.05 -7.18 1.39
CA MET A 118 1.87 -7.40 2.21
C MET A 118 1.02 -6.13 2.36
N ASN A 119 1.61 -4.96 2.16
CA ASN A 119 0.95 -3.66 2.18
C ASN A 119 -0.05 -3.43 1.02
N VAL A 120 0.01 -4.24 -0.05
CA VAL A 120 -0.92 -4.11 -1.19
C VAL A 120 -2.23 -4.87 -0.99
N ILE A 121 -2.32 -5.71 0.06
CA ILE A 121 -3.49 -6.51 0.36
C ILE A 121 -4.64 -5.62 0.82
N SER A 122 -5.77 -5.68 0.13
CA SER A 122 -7.00 -4.96 0.47
C SER A 122 -7.96 -5.76 1.35
N ALA A 123 -7.92 -7.10 1.25
CA ALA A 123 -8.71 -7.99 2.09
C ALA A 123 -8.03 -9.36 2.23
N VAL A 124 -8.23 -9.99 3.38
CA VAL A 124 -7.87 -11.38 3.64
C VAL A 124 -9.15 -12.16 3.88
N LEU A 125 -9.39 -13.17 3.07
CA LEU A 125 -10.63 -13.94 3.06
C LEU A 125 -10.38 -15.35 3.57
N PHE A 126 -11.26 -15.81 4.45
CA PHE A 126 -11.29 -17.18 4.96
C PHE A 126 -12.52 -17.88 4.40
N THR A 127 -12.31 -18.83 3.52
CA THR A 127 -13.38 -19.59 2.86
C THR A 127 -13.45 -20.97 3.44
N ALA A 128 -14.55 -21.29 4.13
CA ALA A 128 -14.79 -22.64 4.68
C ALA A 128 -14.84 -23.70 3.59
N GLU A 129 -14.39 -24.92 3.90
CA GLU A 129 -14.44 -26.05 2.98
C GLU A 129 -15.87 -26.27 2.46
N GLY A 130 -16.02 -26.41 1.15
CA GLY A 130 -17.32 -26.56 0.50
C GLY A 130 -18.11 -25.27 0.24
N HIS A 131 -17.59 -24.11 0.66
CA HIS A 131 -18.18 -22.80 0.41
C HIS A 131 -17.44 -22.06 -0.71
N THR A 132 -18.15 -21.16 -1.39
CA THR A 132 -17.59 -20.33 -2.48
C THR A 132 -17.35 -18.89 -2.05
N THR A 133 -17.95 -18.47 -0.93
CA THR A 133 -17.82 -17.11 -0.40
C THR A 133 -16.97 -17.13 0.86
N GLY A 134 -15.92 -16.33 0.87
CA GLY A 134 -15.04 -16.16 2.03
C GLY A 134 -15.54 -15.10 3.01
N ASN A 135 -15.27 -15.31 4.29
CA ASN A 135 -15.46 -14.32 5.34
C ASN A 135 -14.21 -13.45 5.44
N GLU A 136 -14.42 -12.14 5.43
CA GLU A 136 -13.33 -11.17 5.47
C GLU A 136 -12.78 -11.02 6.90
N ALA A 137 -11.47 -11.12 7.04
CA ALA A 137 -10.76 -10.84 8.28
C ALA A 137 -10.60 -9.33 8.48
N SER A 138 -10.62 -8.88 9.72
CA SER A 138 -10.29 -7.50 10.03
C SER A 138 -8.78 -7.29 9.99
N ILE A 139 -8.31 -6.38 9.14
CA ILE A 139 -6.90 -6.00 9.10
C ILE A 139 -6.62 -5.07 10.28
N LEU A 140 -5.72 -5.48 11.16
CA LEU A 140 -5.33 -4.73 12.36
C LEU A 140 -4.12 -3.84 12.11
N SER A 141 -3.15 -4.34 11.33
CA SER A 141 -1.98 -3.60 10.85
C SER A 141 -1.37 -4.28 9.64
N GLN A 142 -0.67 -3.53 8.81
CA GLN A 142 0.08 -4.06 7.68
C GLN A 142 1.24 -3.13 7.31
N ASN A 143 2.29 -3.73 6.78
CA ASN A 143 3.43 -3.07 6.16
C ASN A 143 3.93 -3.92 4.98
N GLU A 144 5.09 -3.61 4.43
CA GLU A 144 5.67 -4.33 3.28
C GLU A 144 5.90 -5.82 3.56
N ASP A 145 6.29 -6.16 4.79
CA ASP A 145 6.77 -7.49 5.16
C ASP A 145 5.73 -8.34 5.88
N GLU A 146 4.68 -7.73 6.43
CA GLU A 146 3.72 -8.46 7.26
C GLU A 146 2.33 -7.82 7.27
N ILE A 147 1.34 -8.66 7.52
CA ILE A 147 -0.04 -8.25 7.76
C ILE A 147 -0.57 -8.98 9.02
N LEU A 148 -1.15 -8.22 9.93
CA LEU A 148 -1.81 -8.74 11.13
C LEU A 148 -3.31 -8.64 10.95
N VAL A 149 -4.00 -9.76 11.04
CA VAL A 149 -5.45 -9.84 10.89
C VAL A 149 -6.10 -10.48 12.11
N LYS A 150 -7.37 -10.17 12.33
CA LYS A 150 -8.23 -10.91 13.26
C LYS A 150 -8.99 -11.96 12.45
N ILE A 151 -8.82 -13.25 12.82
CA ILE A 151 -9.44 -14.39 12.14
C ILE A 151 -10.96 -14.30 12.32
N PRO A 152 -11.76 -14.32 11.23
CA PRO A 152 -13.21 -14.30 11.31
C PRO A 152 -13.75 -15.66 11.77
N TYR A 153 -15.02 -15.69 12.14
CA TYR A 153 -15.75 -16.94 12.29
C TYR A 153 -15.99 -17.58 10.92
N VAL A 154 -15.73 -18.89 10.83
CA VAL A 154 -16.05 -19.74 9.67
C VAL A 154 -16.73 -21.00 10.12
N GLU A 155 -17.64 -21.56 9.30
CA GLU A 155 -18.48 -22.70 9.64
C GLU A 155 -17.78 -24.09 9.49
N SER A 156 -16.47 -24.10 9.32
CA SER A 156 -15.69 -25.31 9.12
C SER A 156 -14.38 -25.27 9.89
N ASP A 157 -13.87 -26.41 10.30
CA ASP A 157 -12.54 -26.57 10.89
C ASP A 157 -11.42 -26.38 9.85
N LYS A 158 -11.78 -26.28 8.57
CA LYS A 158 -10.86 -26.05 7.46
C LYS A 158 -11.30 -24.85 6.67
N ALA A 159 -10.38 -23.97 6.43
CA ALA A 159 -10.61 -22.80 5.60
C ALA A 159 -9.43 -22.54 4.65
N ALA A 160 -9.74 -22.18 3.43
CA ALA A 160 -8.76 -21.62 2.52
C ALA A 160 -8.59 -20.12 2.80
N ILE A 161 -7.36 -19.64 2.74
CA ILE A 161 -7.05 -18.22 2.87
C ILE A 161 -6.74 -17.64 1.50
N THR A 162 -7.35 -16.51 1.19
CA THR A 162 -7.22 -15.81 -0.09
C THR A 162 -6.88 -14.35 0.17
N PHE A 163 -5.95 -13.81 -0.58
CA PHE A 163 -5.64 -12.39 -0.60
C PHE A 163 -6.36 -11.71 -1.76
N ARG A 164 -6.96 -10.55 -1.46
CA ARG A 164 -7.46 -9.63 -2.47
C ARG A 164 -6.51 -8.45 -2.59
N TYR A 165 -6.14 -8.10 -3.80
CA TYR A 165 -5.29 -6.95 -4.10
C TYR A 165 -5.56 -6.43 -5.51
N PHE A 166 -5.17 -5.17 -5.78
CA PHE A 166 -5.28 -4.56 -7.10
C PHE A 166 -4.05 -4.87 -7.94
N ASN A 167 -4.22 -5.42 -9.14
CA ASN A 167 -3.12 -5.84 -10.03
C ASN A 167 -2.77 -4.81 -11.12
N GLY A 168 -3.32 -3.60 -11.02
CA GLY A 168 -3.18 -2.56 -12.04
C GLY A 168 -4.36 -2.44 -13.00
N ALA A 169 -5.18 -3.48 -13.12
CA ALA A 169 -6.37 -3.51 -13.98
C ALA A 169 -7.66 -3.74 -13.18
N SER A 170 -7.63 -4.65 -12.21
CA SER A 170 -8.80 -5.03 -11.40
C SER A 170 -8.37 -5.54 -10.03
N GLN A 171 -9.33 -5.62 -9.12
CA GLN A 171 -9.17 -6.38 -7.89
C GLN A 171 -9.14 -7.87 -8.24
N VAL A 172 -8.11 -8.57 -7.78
CA VAL A 172 -7.95 -10.01 -7.97
C VAL A 172 -7.86 -10.70 -6.62
N GLU A 173 -8.33 -11.94 -6.58
CA GLU A 173 -8.27 -12.81 -5.42
C GLU A 173 -7.33 -13.96 -5.73
N THR A 174 -6.26 -14.09 -4.95
CA THR A 174 -5.26 -15.14 -5.12
C THR A 174 -5.26 -16.05 -3.90
N PRO A 175 -5.59 -17.35 -4.05
CA PRO A 175 -5.46 -18.31 -2.97
C PRO A 175 -3.99 -18.44 -2.55
N ILE A 176 -3.76 -18.70 -1.26
CA ILE A 176 -2.45 -18.99 -0.73
C ILE A 176 -2.13 -20.48 -1.04
N GLU A 177 -1.67 -20.76 -2.24
CA GLU A 177 -1.42 -22.12 -2.70
C GLU A 177 -0.25 -22.81 -1.97
N SER A 178 0.69 -22.04 -1.47
CA SER A 178 1.87 -22.53 -0.75
C SER A 178 1.65 -22.69 0.75
N ALA A 179 0.52 -22.24 1.28
CA ALA A 179 0.20 -22.41 2.68
C ALA A 179 -0.39 -23.82 2.90
N PRO A 180 0.05 -24.56 3.92
CA PRO A 180 -0.62 -25.79 4.30
C PRO A 180 -2.08 -25.50 4.63
N GLN A 181 -2.98 -26.44 4.34
CA GLN A 181 -4.37 -26.32 4.76
C GLN A 181 -4.39 -26.15 6.28
N MET A 182 -4.95 -25.03 6.74
CA MET A 182 -4.99 -24.73 8.15
C MET A 182 -6.29 -25.18 8.76
N THR A 183 -6.19 -25.85 9.90
CA THR A 183 -7.34 -26.19 10.71
C THR A 183 -7.69 -24.98 11.56
N VAL A 184 -8.92 -24.52 11.46
CA VAL A 184 -9.44 -23.43 12.28
C VAL A 184 -10.11 -24.04 13.50
N ALA A 185 -9.49 -23.88 14.70
CA ALA A 185 -10.07 -24.38 15.92
C ALA A 185 -11.35 -23.59 16.27
N ARG A 186 -12.41 -24.30 16.67
CA ARG A 186 -13.66 -23.67 17.11
C ARG A 186 -13.50 -23.16 18.53
N TYR A 187 -13.99 -21.94 18.78
CA TYR A 187 -14.24 -21.47 20.13
C TYR A 187 -15.46 -22.23 20.70
N GLU A 188 -15.22 -23.11 21.65
CA GLU A 188 -16.31 -23.67 22.47
C GLU A 188 -16.42 -22.81 23.73
N PRO A 189 -17.55 -22.09 23.92
CA PRO A 189 -17.78 -21.40 25.16
C PRO A 189 -17.83 -22.42 26.31
N ASN A 190 -17.01 -22.23 27.35
CA ASN A 190 -17.09 -23.03 28.56
C ASN A 190 -18.50 -22.83 29.18
N VAL A 191 -19.38 -23.80 28.97
CA VAL A 191 -20.64 -23.90 29.70
C VAL A 191 -20.31 -24.50 31.05
N THR A 192 -20.08 -23.68 32.06
CA THR A 192 -20.06 -24.14 33.45
C THR A 192 -21.51 -24.50 33.80
N THR A 193 -21.85 -25.79 33.76
CA THR A 193 -23.05 -26.30 34.42
C THR A 193 -22.77 -26.28 35.92
N SER A 194 -23.28 -25.27 36.63
CA SER A 194 -23.43 -25.35 38.07
C SER A 194 -24.54 -26.36 38.40
N SER A 195 -24.18 -27.46 38.99
CA SER A 195 -25.10 -28.40 39.63
C SER A 195 -25.46 -27.88 41.00
#